data_5318eaead67019dc09c02be156fa5f50
#
_entry.id   5318eaead67019dc09c02be156fa5f50
#
_cell.length_a   1.000
_cell.length_b   1.000
_cell.length_c   1.000
_cell.angle_alpha   90.00
_cell.angle_beta   90.00
_cell.angle_gamma   90.00
#
_symmetry.space_group_name_H-M   'P 1'
#
loop_
_entity.id
_entity.type
_entity.pdbx_description
1 polymer ?
#
loop_
_entity_poly.entity_id
_entity_poly.type
_entity_poly.pdbx_seq_one_letter_code
_entity_poly.pdbx_strand_id
1 'polypeptide(L)'
;MITIARSTKLLTGMGLAAFVLAGCVGQQLQVAEGTTPGGGAFDKALFAQYLKLAKTEYSEADYDDSDTFANRAILSAEGTPPTPEMVDSRLIPPQFVGELKAGLRKLNEVLDVGSVRYPRTAAKAQAAFDCWMQEQEENLQPDHIAKCKGDFNSAYNALKMALAPQPKAKKVVAAAKGKKYENFTVLFSHDSSVIDKNASKKINKAVMAVDTTAPKSVTVSGYADRSGNADYN
;
A
#
# COMPACT_ATOMS: atom_id res chain seq x y z
N MET A 1 -41.22 61.39 58.98
CA MET A 1 -41.63 60.36 57.99
C MET A 1 -40.37 60.04 57.19
N ILE A 2 -39.79 58.93 57.47
CA ILE A 2 -38.53 58.51 56.80
C ILE A 2 -38.91 57.33 55.88
N THR A 3 -38.75 57.54 54.56
CA THR A 3 -39.06 56.48 53.55
C THR A 3 -37.76 55.74 53.18
N ILE A 4 -37.67 54.44 53.49
CA ILE A 4 -36.53 53.65 53.20
C ILE A 4 -36.81 52.97 51.85
N ALA A 5 -36.03 53.31 50.82
CA ALA A 5 -36.04 52.61 49.52
C ALA A 5 -35.20 51.29 49.58
N ARG A 6 -35.81 50.14 49.36
CA ARG A 6 -35.14 48.85 49.22
C ARG A 6 -34.63 48.72 47.80
N SER A 7 -33.31 48.66 47.67
CA SER A 7 -32.62 48.32 46.40
C SER A 7 -32.53 46.83 46.25
N THR A 8 -33.25 46.26 45.27
CA THR A 8 -33.16 44.83 44.86
C THR A 8 -31.97 44.70 43.90
N LYS A 9 -30.90 44.01 44.34
CA LYS A 9 -29.81 43.62 43.46
C LYS A 9 -30.22 42.38 42.68
N LEU A 10 -30.39 42.52 41.37
CA LEU A 10 -30.47 41.41 40.44
C LEU A 10 -29.09 40.78 40.32
N LEU A 11 -28.92 39.57 40.81
CA LEU A 11 -27.78 38.70 40.49
C LEU A 11 -28.04 38.06 39.12
N THR A 12 -27.43 38.61 38.12
CA THR A 12 -27.27 37.95 36.82
C THR A 12 -26.29 36.78 36.96
N GLY A 13 -26.84 35.58 37.10
CA GLY A 13 -26.04 34.35 37.01
C GLY A 13 -25.52 34.18 35.60
N MET A 14 -24.23 34.39 35.43
CA MET A 14 -23.50 34.07 34.21
C MET A 14 -23.29 32.56 34.23
N GLY A 15 -24.18 31.81 33.54
CA GLY A 15 -24.04 30.40 33.31
C GLY A 15 -22.84 30.19 32.39
N LEU A 16 -21.75 29.64 32.93
CA LEU A 16 -20.62 29.15 32.18
C LEU A 16 -21.08 27.90 31.45
N ALA A 17 -21.50 28.05 30.17
CA ALA A 17 -21.68 26.92 29.30
C ALA A 17 -20.28 26.32 29.04
N ALA A 18 -19.93 25.27 29.78
CA ALA A 18 -18.81 24.42 29.46
C ALA A 18 -19.16 23.71 28.13
N PHE A 19 -18.68 24.24 27.02
CA PHE A 19 -18.61 23.48 25.77
C PHE A 19 -17.62 22.33 26.03
N VAL A 20 -18.15 21.15 26.32
CA VAL A 20 -17.41 19.91 26.19
C VAL A 20 -17.13 19.77 24.70
N LEU A 21 -15.92 20.11 24.28
CA LEU A 21 -15.35 19.69 23.00
C LEU A 21 -15.16 18.16 23.11
N ALA A 22 -16.24 17.42 22.98
CA ALA A 22 -16.14 16.02 22.57
C ALA A 22 -15.50 16.07 21.19
N GLY A 23 -14.20 15.86 21.10
CA GLY A 23 -13.51 15.64 19.84
C GLY A 23 -14.27 14.51 19.14
N CYS A 24 -14.89 14.82 18.00
CA CYS A 24 -15.64 13.82 17.24
C CYS A 24 -14.59 12.87 16.64
N VAL A 25 -14.45 11.71 17.23
CA VAL A 25 -13.66 10.59 16.71
C VAL A 25 -14.28 10.16 15.37
N GLY A 26 -13.46 9.81 14.39
CA GLY A 26 -13.92 9.39 13.05
C GLY A 26 -14.08 10.52 12.03
N GLN A 27 -13.65 11.76 12.34
CA GLN A 27 -13.77 12.87 11.39
C GLN A 27 -12.61 12.98 10.41
N GLN A 28 -11.46 12.41 10.71
CA GLN A 28 -10.29 12.51 9.86
C GLN A 28 -10.47 11.75 8.54
N LEU A 29 -11.29 10.70 8.53
CA LEU A 29 -11.63 10.00 7.30
C LEU A 29 -12.27 10.94 6.26
N GLN A 30 -13.22 11.78 6.66
CA GLN A 30 -13.85 12.73 5.75
C GLN A 30 -12.84 13.77 5.20
N VAL A 31 -11.91 14.20 6.03
CA VAL A 31 -10.82 15.10 5.62
C VAL A 31 -9.93 14.40 4.60
N ALA A 32 -9.51 13.16 4.89
CA ALA A 32 -8.67 12.37 3.97
C ALA A 32 -9.37 12.12 2.63
N GLU A 33 -10.67 11.83 2.63
CA GLU A 33 -11.45 11.64 1.40
C GLU A 33 -11.53 12.90 0.53
N GLY A 34 -11.57 14.08 1.16
CA GLY A 34 -11.56 15.37 0.47
C GLY A 34 -10.16 15.81 0.02
N THR A 35 -9.11 15.13 0.44
CA THR A 35 -7.72 15.54 0.18
C THR A 35 -7.26 15.05 -1.19
N THR A 36 -6.70 15.98 -1.98
CA THR A 36 -6.05 15.62 -3.26
C THR A 36 -4.59 15.25 -3.00
N PRO A 37 -4.15 14.02 -3.33
CA PRO A 37 -2.80 13.58 -3.02
C PRO A 37 -1.74 14.31 -3.86
N GLY A 38 -0.85 15.02 -3.17
CA GLY A 38 0.37 15.63 -3.68
C GLY A 38 1.57 14.68 -3.55
N GLY A 39 2.79 15.24 -3.62
CA GLY A 39 4.03 14.49 -3.41
C GLY A 39 4.44 13.56 -4.56
N GLY A 40 5.36 12.66 -4.26
CA GLY A 40 5.93 11.69 -5.20
C GLY A 40 5.03 10.48 -5.45
N ALA A 41 5.54 9.53 -6.23
CA ALA A 41 4.79 8.32 -6.56
C ALA A 41 4.54 7.43 -5.33
N PHE A 42 5.52 7.36 -4.42
CA PHE A 42 5.37 6.64 -3.15
C PHE A 42 4.31 7.29 -2.26
N ASP A 43 4.35 8.62 -2.12
CA ASP A 43 3.43 9.37 -1.26
C ASP A 43 1.98 9.18 -1.70
N LYS A 44 1.73 9.29 -3.01
CA LYS A 44 0.39 9.06 -3.60
C LYS A 44 -0.08 7.62 -3.44
N ALA A 45 0.83 6.66 -3.59
CA ALA A 45 0.51 5.26 -3.39
C ALA A 45 0.21 4.96 -1.92
N LEU A 46 0.99 5.53 -1.00
CA LEU A 46 0.82 5.35 0.43
C LEU A 46 -0.47 6.01 0.94
N PHE A 47 -0.80 7.22 0.43
CA PHE A 47 -2.09 7.85 0.64
C PHE A 47 -3.25 6.90 0.33
N ALA A 48 -3.22 6.29 -0.87
CA ALA A 48 -4.30 5.40 -1.29
C ALA A 48 -4.42 4.16 -0.40
N GLN A 49 -3.29 3.61 0.08
CA GLN A 49 -3.31 2.47 0.99
C GLN A 49 -3.88 2.83 2.36
N TYR A 50 -3.41 3.92 2.98
CA TYR A 50 -3.90 4.33 4.29
C TYR A 50 -5.36 4.82 4.25
N LEU A 51 -5.78 5.51 3.18
CA LEU A 51 -7.19 5.87 3.01
C LEU A 51 -8.08 4.63 2.94
N LYS A 52 -7.60 3.56 2.31
CA LYS A 52 -8.32 2.29 2.28
C LYS A 52 -8.42 1.67 3.67
N LEU A 53 -7.34 1.64 4.44
CA LEU A 53 -7.36 1.15 5.83
C LEU A 53 -8.33 1.97 6.68
N ALA A 54 -8.23 3.30 6.65
CA ALA A 54 -9.12 4.18 7.38
C ALA A 54 -10.61 3.89 7.10
N LYS A 55 -10.96 3.61 5.84
CA LYS A 55 -12.33 3.22 5.46
C LYS A 55 -12.73 1.85 6.03
N THR A 56 -11.80 0.93 6.07
CA THR A 56 -12.07 -0.40 6.63
C THR A 56 -12.37 -0.29 8.12
N GLU A 57 -11.49 0.36 8.91
CA GLU A 57 -11.69 0.58 10.35
C GLU A 57 -12.99 1.34 10.63
N TYR A 58 -13.28 2.39 9.85
CA TYR A 58 -14.53 3.13 9.98
C TYR A 58 -15.76 2.24 9.79
N SER A 59 -15.72 1.32 8.83
CA SER A 59 -16.82 0.38 8.57
C SER A 59 -16.99 -0.67 9.68
N GLU A 60 -15.94 -0.90 10.46
CA GLU A 60 -15.92 -1.80 11.62
C GLU A 60 -16.26 -1.08 12.92
N ALA A 61 -16.55 0.23 12.83
CA ALA A 61 -16.83 1.15 13.94
C ALA A 61 -15.61 1.40 14.84
N ASP A 62 -14.40 1.07 14.39
CA ASP A 62 -13.17 1.50 15.01
C ASP A 62 -12.76 2.89 14.47
N TYR A 63 -13.31 3.89 15.12
CA TYR A 63 -13.10 5.28 14.70
C TYR A 63 -11.73 5.81 15.10
N ASP A 64 -11.09 5.28 16.13
CA ASP A 64 -9.77 5.70 16.61
C ASP A 64 -8.68 5.24 15.62
N ASP A 65 -8.70 3.99 15.18
CA ASP A 65 -7.79 3.49 14.17
C ASP A 65 -8.13 4.02 12.77
N SER A 66 -9.41 4.25 12.47
CA SER A 66 -9.82 4.98 11.27
C SER A 66 -9.17 6.36 11.20
N ASP A 67 -9.22 7.16 12.27
CA ASP A 67 -8.60 8.48 12.33
C ASP A 67 -7.06 8.39 12.28
N THR A 68 -6.48 7.37 12.89
CA THR A 68 -5.04 7.10 12.83
C THR A 68 -4.59 6.87 11.38
N PHE A 69 -5.23 5.98 10.66
CA PHE A 69 -4.90 5.73 9.25
C PHE A 69 -5.26 6.91 8.33
N ALA A 70 -6.36 7.62 8.60
CA ALA A 70 -6.72 8.82 7.86
C ALA A 70 -5.67 9.93 7.99
N ASN A 71 -5.14 10.17 9.20
CA ASN A 71 -4.05 11.12 9.41
C ASN A 71 -2.77 10.70 8.68
N ARG A 72 -2.44 9.41 8.66
CA ARG A 72 -1.30 8.89 7.89
C ARG A 72 -1.51 9.08 6.39
N ALA A 73 -2.75 8.95 5.90
CA ALA A 73 -3.09 9.27 4.51
C ALA A 73 -2.89 10.76 4.23
N ILE A 74 -3.40 11.66 5.08
CA ILE A 74 -3.26 13.11 4.90
C ILE A 74 -1.79 13.51 4.84
N LEU A 75 -0.94 13.05 5.77
CA LEU A 75 0.51 13.30 5.75
C LEU A 75 1.16 12.82 4.44
N SER A 76 0.73 11.66 3.95
CA SER A 76 1.22 11.16 2.66
C SER A 76 0.79 12.06 1.50
N ALA A 77 -0.45 12.57 1.52
CA ALA A 77 -0.94 13.51 0.51
C ALA A 77 -0.19 14.84 0.50
N GLU A 78 0.28 15.28 1.66
CA GLU A 78 1.08 16.51 1.83
C GLU A 78 2.54 16.34 1.36
N GLY A 79 2.97 15.15 0.97
CA GLY A 79 4.34 14.86 0.57
C GLY A 79 5.31 14.67 1.74
N THR A 80 4.79 14.43 2.93
CA THR A 80 5.52 14.11 4.15
C THR A 80 5.09 12.73 4.68
N PRO A 81 5.32 11.65 3.89
CA PRO A 81 4.80 10.34 4.22
C PRO A 81 5.35 9.85 5.57
N PRO A 82 4.50 9.32 6.45
CA PRO A 82 4.95 8.79 7.73
C PRO A 82 5.81 7.53 7.53
N THR A 83 6.74 7.30 8.43
CA THR A 83 7.44 6.02 8.53
C THR A 83 6.49 4.91 8.98
N PRO A 84 6.84 3.61 8.78
CA PRO A 84 6.11 2.51 9.39
C PRO A 84 5.94 2.72 10.90
N GLU A 85 4.82 2.29 11.45
CA GLU A 85 4.59 2.40 12.88
C GLU A 85 5.62 1.59 13.69
N MET A 86 6.00 2.13 14.85
CA MET A 86 6.89 1.42 15.76
C MET A 86 6.08 0.42 16.58
N VAL A 87 6.61 -0.78 16.77
CA VAL A 87 5.88 -1.83 17.52
C VAL A 87 5.55 -1.39 18.96
N ASP A 88 6.40 -0.56 19.53
CA ASP A 88 6.22 -0.06 20.89
C ASP A 88 5.22 1.12 20.98
N SER A 89 4.66 1.59 19.85
CA SER A 89 3.60 2.61 19.82
C SER A 89 2.20 2.04 20.03
N ARG A 90 2.06 0.72 20.03
CA ARG A 90 0.81 0.00 20.23
C ARG A 90 0.89 -1.00 21.38
N LEU A 91 -0.25 -1.33 21.98
CA LEU A 91 -0.34 -2.28 23.11
C LEU A 91 -0.40 -3.73 22.60
N ILE A 92 0.66 -4.16 21.95
CA ILE A 92 0.75 -5.50 21.37
C ILE A 92 0.86 -6.57 22.46
N PRO A 93 0.06 -7.66 22.40
CA PRO A 93 0.23 -8.79 23.33
C PRO A 93 1.66 -9.35 23.27
N PRO A 94 2.33 -9.61 24.41
CA PRO A 94 3.77 -9.86 24.50
C PRO A 94 4.28 -10.99 23.59
N GLN A 95 3.46 -12.02 23.35
CA GLN A 95 3.81 -13.16 22.51
C GLN A 95 3.99 -12.80 21.03
N PHE A 96 3.43 -11.68 20.55
CA PHE A 96 3.50 -11.25 19.14
C PHE A 96 4.54 -10.16 18.89
N VAL A 97 5.03 -9.49 19.94
CA VAL A 97 6.01 -8.39 19.84
C VAL A 97 7.26 -8.81 19.07
N GLY A 98 7.77 -10.00 19.33
CA GLY A 98 8.99 -10.52 18.68
C GLY A 98 8.82 -10.68 17.16
N GLU A 99 7.68 -11.18 16.74
CA GLU A 99 7.36 -11.37 15.31
C GLU A 99 7.17 -10.04 14.59
N LEU A 100 6.43 -9.10 15.18
CA LEU A 100 6.23 -7.76 14.63
C LEU A 100 7.54 -6.98 14.53
N LYS A 101 8.39 -7.02 15.56
CA LYS A 101 9.74 -6.41 15.50
C LYS A 101 10.60 -7.02 14.38
N ALA A 102 10.48 -8.32 14.12
CA ALA A 102 11.15 -8.96 12.99
C ALA A 102 10.56 -8.52 11.66
N GLY A 103 9.25 -8.35 11.56
CA GLY A 103 8.55 -7.80 10.39
C GLY A 103 9.01 -6.38 10.06
N LEU A 104 9.05 -5.50 11.08
CA LEU A 104 9.51 -4.11 10.92
C LEU A 104 10.96 -4.03 10.43
N ARG A 105 11.85 -4.85 10.98
CA ARG A 105 13.25 -4.90 10.50
C ARG A 105 13.32 -5.29 9.02
N LYS A 106 12.59 -6.35 8.63
CA LYS A 106 12.53 -6.79 7.22
C LYS A 106 12.00 -5.67 6.30
N LEU A 107 10.96 -4.96 6.73
CA LEU A 107 10.40 -3.85 5.98
C LEU A 107 11.45 -2.74 5.79
N ASN A 108 12.09 -2.31 6.86
CA ASN A 108 13.09 -1.24 6.82
C ASN A 108 14.32 -1.59 5.94
N GLU A 109 14.71 -2.87 5.83
CA GLU A 109 15.79 -3.30 4.94
C GLU A 109 15.52 -3.00 3.46
N VAL A 110 14.26 -2.93 3.05
CA VAL A 110 13.87 -2.78 1.66
C VAL A 110 13.17 -1.46 1.35
N LEU A 111 12.66 -0.76 2.37
CA LEU A 111 11.76 0.37 2.17
C LEU A 111 12.46 1.59 1.56
N ASP A 112 13.66 1.93 2.01
CA ASP A 112 14.39 3.13 1.54
C ASP A 112 14.60 3.10 0.02
N VAL A 113 15.14 2.00 -0.47
CA VAL A 113 15.38 1.83 -1.91
C VAL A 113 14.08 1.53 -2.65
N GLY A 114 13.18 0.79 -1.99
CA GLY A 114 11.90 0.38 -2.52
C GLY A 114 10.95 1.55 -2.79
N SER A 115 10.88 2.52 -1.89
CA SER A 115 10.03 3.71 -2.04
C SER A 115 10.37 4.54 -3.28
N VAL A 116 11.66 4.53 -3.69
CA VAL A 116 12.13 5.24 -4.88
C VAL A 116 11.94 4.41 -6.15
N ARG A 117 12.31 3.11 -6.11
CA ARG A 117 12.34 2.27 -7.31
C ARG A 117 11.02 1.56 -7.62
N TYR A 118 10.28 1.20 -6.58
CA TYR A 118 9.03 0.43 -6.64
C TYR A 118 7.99 1.03 -5.70
N PRO A 119 7.61 2.30 -5.89
CA PRO A 119 6.83 3.09 -4.94
C PRO A 119 5.50 2.44 -4.54
N ARG A 120 4.78 1.84 -5.49
CA ARG A 120 3.49 1.19 -5.20
C ARG A 120 3.65 -0.05 -4.33
N THR A 121 4.64 -0.88 -4.64
CA THR A 121 4.90 -2.12 -3.88
C THR A 121 5.42 -1.79 -2.48
N ALA A 122 6.28 -0.78 -2.36
CA ALA A 122 6.79 -0.28 -1.09
C ALA A 122 5.66 0.28 -0.21
N ALA A 123 4.80 1.11 -0.77
CA ALA A 123 3.63 1.66 -0.07
C ALA A 123 2.67 0.55 0.41
N LYS A 124 2.43 -0.46 -0.43
CA LYS A 124 1.63 -1.63 -0.05
C LYS A 124 2.27 -2.42 1.10
N ALA A 125 3.60 -2.60 1.06
CA ALA A 125 4.31 -3.33 2.11
C ALA A 125 4.24 -2.58 3.45
N GLN A 126 4.43 -1.27 3.45
CA GLN A 126 4.35 -0.44 4.65
C GLN A 126 2.94 -0.46 5.24
N ALA A 127 1.93 -0.13 4.45
CA ALA A 127 0.55 -0.07 4.94
C ALA A 127 0.04 -1.45 5.41
N ALA A 128 0.44 -2.54 4.75
CA ALA A 128 0.08 -3.88 5.17
C ALA A 128 0.78 -4.29 6.48
N PHE A 129 1.99 -3.79 6.74
CA PHE A 129 2.65 -3.99 8.03
C PHE A 129 1.90 -3.25 9.16
N ASP A 130 1.54 -1.99 8.94
CA ASP A 130 0.82 -1.19 9.92
C ASP A 130 -0.58 -1.77 10.20
N CYS A 131 -1.26 -2.26 9.15
CA CYS A 131 -2.51 -3.02 9.28
C CYS A 131 -2.32 -4.28 10.15
N TRP A 132 -1.28 -5.09 9.87
CA TRP A 132 -1.02 -6.29 10.68
C TRP A 132 -0.75 -5.94 12.13
N MET A 133 -0.08 -4.83 12.39
CA MET A 133 0.23 -4.40 13.74
C MET A 133 -1.01 -3.94 14.49
N GLN A 134 -1.89 -3.17 13.85
CA GLN A 134 -3.16 -2.71 14.40
C GLN A 134 -4.08 -3.91 14.72
N GLU A 135 -4.32 -4.78 13.76
CA GLU A 135 -5.13 -5.99 13.97
C GLU A 135 -4.57 -6.93 15.06
N GLN A 136 -3.24 -6.94 15.20
CA GLN A 136 -2.60 -7.74 16.25
C GLN A 136 -2.69 -7.10 17.63
N GLU A 137 -2.82 -5.78 17.72
CA GLU A 137 -3.14 -5.07 18.95
C GLU A 137 -4.55 -5.42 19.44
N GLU A 138 -5.54 -5.33 18.57
CA GLU A 138 -6.91 -5.70 18.89
C GLU A 138 -7.02 -7.18 19.27
N ASN A 139 -6.35 -8.04 18.52
CA ASN A 139 -6.31 -9.49 18.72
C ASN A 139 -7.70 -10.15 18.82
N LEU A 140 -8.68 -9.60 18.10
CA LEU A 140 -10.06 -10.03 18.11
C LEU A 140 -10.45 -10.85 16.88
N GLN A 141 -9.90 -10.51 15.71
CA GLN A 141 -10.32 -11.03 14.41
C GLN A 141 -9.17 -11.82 13.73
N PRO A 142 -9.05 -13.15 13.99
CA PRO A 142 -7.93 -13.95 13.44
C PRO A 142 -7.80 -13.87 11.91
N ASP A 143 -8.91 -13.76 11.19
CA ASP A 143 -8.90 -13.69 9.73
C ASP A 143 -8.36 -12.35 9.23
N HIS A 144 -8.64 -11.24 9.92
CA HIS A 144 -8.10 -9.92 9.60
C HIS A 144 -6.59 -9.87 9.87
N ILE A 145 -6.17 -10.38 11.04
CA ILE A 145 -4.75 -10.53 11.38
C ILE A 145 -4.02 -11.34 10.29
N ALA A 146 -4.58 -12.50 9.94
CA ALA A 146 -3.99 -13.38 8.92
C ALA A 146 -3.91 -12.70 7.56
N LYS A 147 -4.94 -11.94 7.18
CA LYS A 147 -5.01 -11.21 5.93
C LYS A 147 -3.95 -10.11 5.87
N CYS A 148 -3.87 -9.21 6.88
CA CYS A 148 -2.90 -8.12 6.91
C CYS A 148 -1.46 -8.64 6.93
N LYS A 149 -1.19 -9.67 7.74
CA LYS A 149 0.11 -10.37 7.76
C LYS A 149 0.45 -11.02 6.42
N GLY A 150 -0.53 -11.64 5.76
CA GLY A 150 -0.39 -12.24 4.44
C GLY A 150 -0.09 -11.20 3.35
N ASP A 151 -0.81 -10.07 3.37
CA ASP A 151 -0.60 -8.94 2.47
C ASP A 151 0.80 -8.32 2.67
N PHE A 152 1.24 -8.15 3.92
CA PHE A 152 2.60 -7.72 4.25
C PHE A 152 3.66 -8.66 3.67
N ASN A 153 3.57 -9.95 3.97
CA ASN A 153 4.54 -10.93 3.50
C ASN A 153 4.60 -10.99 1.96
N SER A 154 3.45 -10.90 1.31
CA SER A 154 3.35 -10.89 -0.15
C SER A 154 4.04 -9.65 -0.75
N ALA A 155 3.71 -8.45 -0.25
CA ALA A 155 4.27 -7.19 -0.72
C ALA A 155 5.77 -7.08 -0.42
N TYR A 156 6.21 -7.47 0.79
CA TYR A 156 7.62 -7.53 1.17
C TYR A 156 8.42 -8.47 0.24
N ASN A 157 7.93 -9.68 -0.01
CA ASN A 157 8.62 -10.62 -0.87
C ASN A 157 8.69 -10.13 -2.32
N ALA A 158 7.62 -9.53 -2.84
CA ALA A 158 7.61 -8.93 -4.15
C ALA A 158 8.66 -7.79 -4.25
N LEU A 159 8.71 -6.91 -3.25
CA LEU A 159 9.67 -5.82 -3.19
C LEU A 159 11.11 -6.33 -3.09
N LYS A 160 11.36 -7.29 -2.21
CA LYS A 160 12.67 -7.94 -2.05
C LYS A 160 13.16 -8.60 -3.35
N MET A 161 12.26 -9.30 -4.04
CA MET A 161 12.58 -9.91 -5.34
C MET A 161 12.89 -8.85 -6.40
N ALA A 162 12.13 -7.77 -6.45
CA ALA A 162 12.34 -6.68 -7.39
C ALA A 162 13.67 -5.93 -7.14
N LEU A 163 14.07 -5.80 -5.87
CA LEU A 163 15.33 -5.17 -5.44
C LEU A 163 16.53 -6.10 -5.56
N ALA A 164 16.32 -7.42 -5.62
CA ALA A 164 17.41 -8.36 -5.79
C ALA A 164 18.24 -8.03 -7.04
N PRO A 165 19.57 -8.21 -7.00
CA PRO A 165 20.38 -8.06 -8.19
C PRO A 165 19.79 -8.94 -9.30
N GLN A 166 19.20 -8.31 -10.30
CA GLN A 166 18.72 -9.06 -11.46
C GLN A 166 19.91 -9.85 -12.00
N PRO A 167 19.80 -11.15 -12.23
CA PRO A 167 20.84 -11.87 -12.92
C PRO A 167 21.14 -11.08 -14.19
N LYS A 168 22.37 -10.58 -14.32
CA LYS A 168 22.78 -9.87 -15.55
C LYS A 168 22.26 -10.71 -16.68
N ALA A 169 21.34 -10.16 -17.48
CA ALA A 169 20.78 -10.86 -18.61
C ALA A 169 21.99 -11.49 -19.29
N LYS A 170 22.11 -12.82 -19.22
CA LYS A 170 23.17 -13.51 -19.96
C LYS A 170 22.98 -12.98 -21.37
N LYS A 171 23.91 -12.12 -21.86
CA LYS A 171 23.97 -11.83 -23.27
C LYS A 171 23.79 -13.20 -23.91
N VAL A 172 22.68 -13.42 -24.58
CA VAL A 172 22.50 -14.61 -25.39
C VAL A 172 23.62 -14.47 -26.39
N VAL A 173 24.75 -15.09 -26.07
CA VAL A 173 25.90 -15.17 -26.98
C VAL A 173 25.28 -15.82 -28.20
N ALA A 174 25.33 -15.12 -29.32
CA ALA A 174 24.81 -15.59 -30.58
C ALA A 174 25.10 -17.09 -30.69
N ALA A 175 24.03 -17.88 -30.73
CA ALA A 175 24.09 -19.31 -30.58
C ALA A 175 25.09 -19.88 -31.57
N ALA A 176 25.85 -20.86 -31.10
CA ALA A 176 26.73 -21.66 -31.90
C ALA A 176 26.03 -22.04 -33.22
N LYS A 177 26.70 -21.80 -34.33
CA LYS A 177 26.25 -22.19 -35.68
C LYS A 177 25.72 -23.61 -35.65
N GLY A 178 24.41 -23.76 -35.88
CA GLY A 178 23.83 -25.11 -36.08
C GLY A 178 22.45 -25.37 -35.48
N LYS A 179 21.91 -24.52 -34.56
CA LYS A 179 20.55 -24.71 -34.04
C LYS A 179 19.61 -23.72 -34.70
N LYS A 180 18.63 -24.20 -35.43
CA LYS A 180 17.56 -23.37 -35.99
C LYS A 180 16.60 -23.00 -34.88
N TYR A 181 16.61 -21.76 -34.46
CA TYR A 181 15.63 -21.22 -33.53
C TYR A 181 14.58 -20.45 -34.32
N GLU A 182 13.33 -20.69 -34.03
CA GLU A 182 12.23 -19.88 -34.57
C GLU A 182 11.74 -18.98 -33.44
N ASN A 183 11.78 -17.67 -33.70
CA ASN A 183 11.37 -16.66 -32.73
C ASN A 183 10.03 -16.05 -33.12
N PHE A 184 9.11 -16.01 -32.18
CA PHE A 184 7.82 -15.36 -32.33
C PHE A 184 7.74 -14.19 -31.33
N THR A 185 7.49 -12.99 -31.84
CA THR A 185 7.31 -11.79 -31.00
C THR A 185 5.86 -11.39 -31.01
N VAL A 186 5.25 -11.36 -29.84
CA VAL A 186 3.91 -10.83 -29.60
C VAL A 186 4.06 -9.45 -28.99
N LEU A 187 3.39 -8.46 -29.57
CA LEU A 187 3.37 -7.08 -29.07
C LEU A 187 1.97 -6.81 -28.51
N PHE A 188 1.92 -6.14 -27.38
CA PHE A 188 0.69 -5.63 -26.78
C PHE A 188 0.56 -4.14 -27.06
N SER A 189 -0.67 -3.65 -27.13
CA SER A 189 -0.92 -2.21 -27.19
C SER A 189 -0.48 -1.54 -25.89
N HIS A 190 -0.18 -0.25 -25.93
CA HIS A 190 0.19 0.51 -24.75
C HIS A 190 -0.89 0.35 -23.67
N ASP A 191 -0.47 0.12 -22.44
CA ASP A 191 -1.34 -0.07 -21.27
C ASP A 191 -2.39 -1.20 -21.43
N SER A 192 -2.03 -2.29 -22.12
CA SER A 192 -2.98 -3.35 -22.42
C SER A 192 -2.35 -4.74 -22.32
N SER A 193 -3.07 -5.64 -21.64
CA SER A 193 -2.79 -7.09 -21.63
C SER A 193 -3.69 -7.87 -22.60
N VAL A 194 -4.47 -7.19 -23.43
CA VAL A 194 -5.43 -7.82 -24.33
C VAL A 194 -4.70 -8.46 -25.54
N ILE A 195 -4.98 -9.74 -25.75
CA ILE A 195 -4.51 -10.45 -26.94
C ILE A 195 -5.41 -10.09 -28.12
N ASP A 196 -4.95 -9.16 -28.96
CA ASP A 196 -5.64 -8.75 -30.15
C ASP A 196 -5.58 -9.85 -31.26
N LYS A 197 -6.24 -9.58 -32.39
CA LYS A 197 -6.25 -10.51 -33.54
C LYS A 197 -4.85 -10.78 -34.11
N ASN A 198 -3.93 -9.82 -34.04
CA ASN A 198 -2.56 -9.96 -34.56
C ASN A 198 -1.70 -10.77 -33.57
N ALA A 199 -1.81 -10.49 -32.27
CA ALA A 199 -1.20 -11.26 -31.22
C ALA A 199 -1.67 -12.71 -31.27
N SER A 200 -2.97 -12.95 -31.39
CA SER A 200 -3.56 -14.29 -31.51
C SER A 200 -3.03 -15.06 -32.71
N LYS A 201 -2.92 -14.41 -33.89
CA LYS A 201 -2.32 -15.06 -35.08
C LYS A 201 -0.87 -15.48 -34.87
N LYS A 202 -0.07 -14.63 -34.18
CA LYS A 202 1.34 -14.94 -33.87
C LYS A 202 1.47 -16.07 -32.86
N ILE A 203 0.62 -16.08 -31.84
CA ILE A 203 0.56 -17.16 -30.85
C ILE A 203 0.21 -18.50 -31.55
N ASN A 204 -0.83 -18.50 -32.39
CA ASN A 204 -1.22 -19.70 -33.12
C ASN A 204 -0.10 -20.22 -34.05
N LYS A 205 0.64 -19.31 -34.71
CA LYS A 205 1.82 -19.71 -35.48
C LYS A 205 2.89 -20.35 -34.61
N ALA A 206 3.15 -19.81 -33.43
CA ALA A 206 4.12 -20.38 -32.48
C ALA A 206 3.69 -21.78 -32.02
N VAL A 207 2.40 -21.95 -31.69
CA VAL A 207 1.84 -23.28 -31.32
C VAL A 207 1.99 -24.27 -32.46
N MET A 208 1.62 -23.90 -33.68
CA MET A 208 1.79 -24.78 -34.85
C MET A 208 3.24 -25.16 -35.12
N ALA A 209 4.19 -24.24 -34.91
CA ALA A 209 5.61 -24.50 -35.03
C ALA A 209 6.09 -25.50 -33.98
N VAL A 210 5.62 -25.41 -32.74
CA VAL A 210 5.91 -26.35 -31.66
C VAL A 210 5.36 -27.72 -31.98
N ASP A 211 4.12 -27.81 -32.45
CA ASP A 211 3.47 -29.08 -32.81
C ASP A 211 4.17 -29.77 -34.00
N THR A 212 4.64 -28.98 -34.98
CA THR A 212 5.29 -29.50 -36.18
C THR A 212 6.74 -29.92 -35.93
N THR A 213 7.47 -29.17 -35.08
CA THR A 213 8.92 -29.38 -34.90
C THR A 213 9.27 -30.20 -33.66
N ALA A 214 8.31 -30.40 -32.74
CA ALA A 214 8.48 -31.05 -31.44
C ALA A 214 9.81 -30.65 -30.74
N PRO A 215 10.01 -29.35 -30.44
CA PRO A 215 11.29 -28.86 -29.93
C PRO A 215 11.57 -29.45 -28.54
N LYS A 216 12.83 -29.61 -28.19
CA LYS A 216 13.25 -30.08 -26.86
C LYS A 216 12.89 -29.10 -25.72
N SER A 217 12.74 -27.84 -26.04
CA SER A 217 12.34 -26.78 -25.07
C SER A 217 11.71 -25.59 -25.79
N VAL A 218 10.77 -24.96 -25.12
CA VAL A 218 10.17 -23.69 -25.49
C VAL A 218 10.49 -22.71 -24.37
N THR A 219 11.02 -21.54 -24.72
CA THR A 219 11.28 -20.46 -23.76
C THR A 219 10.36 -19.29 -24.07
N VAL A 220 9.62 -18.83 -23.06
CA VAL A 220 8.80 -17.63 -23.14
C VAL A 220 9.47 -16.54 -22.29
N SER A 221 9.66 -15.36 -22.88
CA SER A 221 10.22 -14.21 -22.18
C SER A 221 9.30 -13.00 -22.36
N GLY A 222 8.93 -12.39 -21.26
CA GLY A 222 8.18 -11.12 -21.25
C GLY A 222 9.13 -9.95 -21.05
N TYR A 223 8.85 -8.86 -21.77
CA TYR A 223 9.58 -7.60 -21.65
C TYR A 223 8.56 -6.47 -21.57
N ALA A 224 8.78 -5.53 -20.65
CA ALA A 224 8.12 -4.25 -20.67
C ALA A 224 9.01 -3.22 -21.38
N ASP A 225 8.42 -2.20 -21.97
CA ASP A 225 9.20 -1.09 -22.49
C ASP A 225 9.76 -0.23 -21.32
N ARG A 226 10.54 0.77 -21.67
CA ARG A 226 11.14 1.68 -20.67
C ARG A 226 10.29 2.91 -20.42
N SER A 227 9.11 3.00 -21.02
CA SER A 227 8.16 4.08 -20.79
C SER A 227 7.26 3.74 -19.61
N GLY A 228 7.12 4.67 -18.68
CA GLY A 228 6.30 4.49 -17.50
C GLY A 228 7.07 4.14 -16.22
N ASN A 229 6.32 3.90 -15.15
CA ASN A 229 6.86 3.54 -13.84
C ASN A 229 7.21 2.05 -13.80
N ALA A 230 8.35 1.70 -13.18
CA ALA A 230 8.83 0.32 -13.02
C ALA A 230 7.83 -0.60 -12.30
N ASP A 231 6.97 -0.05 -11.42
CA ASP A 231 5.91 -0.82 -10.75
C ASP A 231 4.70 -1.13 -11.65
N TYR A 232 4.62 -0.44 -12.79
CA TYR A 232 3.57 -0.65 -13.79
C TYR A 232 4.02 -1.67 -14.86
N ASN A 233 5.28 -1.65 -15.22
CA ASN A 233 5.90 -2.54 -16.18
C ASN A 233 6.42 -3.81 -15.49
#